data_b1359b4d1918784fd45b62815ece70bc
#
_entry.id   b1359b4d1918784fd45b62815ece70bc
#
_cell.length_a   1.000
_cell.length_b   1.000
_cell.length_c   1.000
_cell.angle_alpha   90.00
_cell.angle_beta   90.00
_cell.angle_gamma   90.00
#
_symmetry.space_group_name_H-M   'P 1'
#
loop_
_entity.id
_entity.type
_entity.pdbx_description
1 polymer ?
#
loop_
_entity_poly.entity_id
_entity_poly.type
_entity_poly.pdbx_seq_one_letter_code
_entity_poly.pdbx_strand_id
1 'polypeptide(L)'
;MLSNSERQSVIDLYPFMGDHPVVFDCGSNKGHWSDVILDEFKDKCDIHLFEPNKKLLSFTEIKYEYRPEVKFHNIGLMNENGSREFYFFENFNNEISSFYNGGDEWNELPMKKETVDVRKGDWICDRLKINRIDYLKIDAEGGDCEALLGFEKMMSEYKIGIIQIEYSHHWSRANYSFLDLIGVANKHGYKIS
;
A
#
# COMPACT_ATOMS: atom_id res chain seq x y z
N MET A 1 6.45 -12.94 6.88
CA MET A 1 5.88 -12.75 8.25
C MET A 1 6.45 -11.45 8.77
N LEU A 2 5.61 -10.52 9.27
CA LEU A 2 6.07 -9.26 9.84
C LEU A 2 7.04 -9.48 11.01
N SER A 3 7.99 -8.57 11.15
CA SER A 3 8.84 -8.52 12.34
C SER A 3 8.03 -8.14 13.59
N ASN A 4 8.54 -8.47 14.76
CA ASN A 4 7.88 -8.07 16.01
C ASN A 4 7.80 -6.54 16.16
N SER A 5 8.76 -5.80 15.62
CA SER A 5 8.77 -4.34 15.66
C SER A 5 7.67 -3.72 14.76
N GLU A 6 7.47 -4.26 13.56
CA GLU A 6 6.40 -3.79 12.66
C GLU A 6 5.02 -4.07 13.26
N ARG A 7 4.81 -5.28 13.81
CA ARG A 7 3.58 -5.62 14.51
C ARG A 7 3.33 -4.66 15.69
N GLN A 8 4.35 -4.38 16.49
CA GLN A 8 4.24 -3.48 17.63
C GLN A 8 3.89 -2.06 17.19
N SER A 9 4.49 -1.55 16.09
CA SER A 9 4.15 -0.22 15.56
C SER A 9 2.67 -0.09 15.21
N VAL A 10 2.06 -1.11 14.62
CA VAL A 10 0.62 -1.10 14.31
C VAL A 10 -0.20 -1.09 15.59
N ILE A 11 0.17 -1.91 16.59
CA ILE A 11 -0.52 -1.98 17.89
C ILE A 11 -0.45 -0.65 18.65
N ASP A 12 0.69 0.02 18.63
CA ASP A 12 0.88 1.32 19.30
C ASP A 12 0.03 2.43 18.68
N LEU A 13 -0.31 2.32 17.38
CA LEU A 13 -1.15 3.26 16.65
C LEU A 13 -2.66 2.96 16.76
N TYR A 14 -3.02 1.75 17.23
CA TYR A 14 -4.39 1.32 17.41
C TYR A 14 -5.29 2.35 18.14
N PRO A 15 -4.87 2.99 19.27
CA PRO A 15 -5.72 3.93 20.00
C PRO A 15 -6.11 5.19 19.18
N PHE A 16 -5.44 5.45 18.06
CA PHE A 16 -5.67 6.63 17.22
C PHE A 16 -6.58 6.36 16.03
N MET A 17 -6.97 5.09 15.79
CA MET A 17 -7.76 4.70 14.62
C MET A 17 -9.28 4.74 14.84
N GLY A 18 -9.75 4.86 16.09
CA GLY A 18 -11.20 4.80 16.41
C GLY A 18 -11.75 3.37 16.46
N ASP A 19 -13.07 3.24 16.63
CA ASP A 19 -13.71 1.94 16.90
C ASP A 19 -13.99 1.10 15.65
N HIS A 20 -14.04 1.71 14.47
CA HIS A 20 -14.29 1.04 13.19
C HIS A 20 -13.50 1.73 12.07
N PRO A 21 -12.18 1.52 12.01
CA PRO A 21 -11.33 2.24 11.07
C PRO A 21 -11.50 1.75 9.63
N VAL A 22 -11.33 2.69 8.71
CA VAL A 22 -11.10 2.41 7.29
C VAL A 22 -9.59 2.35 7.06
N VAL A 23 -9.11 1.21 6.58
CA VAL A 23 -7.68 0.90 6.42
C VAL A 23 -7.37 0.58 4.97
N PHE A 24 -6.31 1.19 4.43
CA PHE A 24 -5.78 0.89 3.11
C PHE A 24 -4.41 0.23 3.23
N ASP A 25 -4.26 -0.96 2.67
CA ASP A 25 -2.99 -1.69 2.54
C ASP A 25 -2.56 -1.68 1.08
N CYS A 26 -1.70 -0.72 0.73
CA CYS A 26 -1.17 -0.55 -0.63
C CYS A 26 0.11 -1.38 -0.79
N GLY A 27 0.09 -2.34 -1.72
CA GLY A 27 1.08 -3.39 -1.83
C GLY A 27 0.83 -4.46 -0.77
N SER A 28 -0.39 -5.00 -0.75
CA SER A 28 -0.81 -5.94 0.30
C SER A 28 -0.12 -7.30 0.24
N ASN A 29 0.47 -7.65 -0.89
CA ASN A 29 1.22 -8.88 -1.09
C ASN A 29 0.42 -10.11 -0.59
N LYS A 30 0.93 -10.90 0.35
CA LYS A 30 0.25 -12.05 0.98
C LYS A 30 -0.62 -11.67 2.19
N GLY A 31 -0.83 -10.39 2.42
CA GLY A 31 -1.67 -9.88 3.51
C GLY A 31 -1.09 -10.06 4.91
N HIS A 32 0.24 -10.14 5.05
CA HIS A 32 0.85 -10.34 6.38
C HIS A 32 0.69 -9.12 7.27
N TRP A 33 0.74 -7.90 6.70
CA TRP A 33 0.47 -6.69 7.45
C TRP A 33 -1.02 -6.58 7.81
N SER A 34 -1.89 -6.91 6.86
CA SER A 34 -3.34 -6.94 7.07
C SER A 34 -3.76 -7.92 8.17
N ASP A 35 -3.03 -9.04 8.37
CA ASP A 35 -3.30 -9.96 9.48
C ASP A 35 -3.26 -9.25 10.83
N VAL A 36 -2.33 -8.30 11.03
CA VAL A 36 -2.19 -7.57 12.29
C VAL A 36 -3.42 -6.71 12.56
N ILE A 37 -3.90 -5.98 11.54
CA ILE A 37 -5.12 -5.18 11.64
C ILE A 37 -6.32 -6.07 11.98
N LEU A 38 -6.47 -7.19 11.27
CA LEU A 38 -7.58 -8.11 11.46
C LEU A 38 -7.52 -8.85 12.81
N ASP A 39 -6.34 -9.10 13.35
CA ASP A 39 -6.15 -9.66 14.70
C ASP A 39 -6.63 -8.69 15.78
N GLU A 40 -6.36 -7.40 15.62
CA GLU A 40 -6.68 -6.36 16.62
C GLU A 40 -8.16 -5.92 16.51
N PHE A 41 -8.63 -5.57 15.32
CA PHE A 41 -10.00 -5.04 15.11
C PHE A 41 -11.04 -6.13 14.87
N LYS A 42 -10.63 -7.33 14.43
CA LYS A 42 -11.50 -8.46 14.05
C LYS A 42 -12.42 -8.05 12.90
N ASP A 43 -13.74 -8.02 13.17
CA ASP A 43 -14.78 -7.61 12.23
C ASP A 43 -15.18 -6.12 12.34
N LYS A 44 -14.47 -5.35 13.17
CA LYS A 44 -14.74 -3.93 13.41
C LYS A 44 -13.81 -3.02 12.62
N CYS A 45 -13.58 -3.31 11.35
CA CYS A 45 -12.82 -2.45 10.44
C CYS A 45 -13.30 -2.68 9.01
N ASP A 46 -13.03 -1.72 8.13
CA ASP A 46 -13.10 -1.90 6.69
C ASP A 46 -11.68 -1.83 6.14
N ILE A 47 -11.13 -2.96 5.69
CA ILE A 47 -9.78 -3.00 5.15
C ILE A 47 -9.79 -3.24 3.64
N HIS A 48 -9.10 -2.38 2.89
CA HIS A 48 -8.96 -2.42 1.45
C HIS A 48 -7.54 -2.82 1.07
N LEU A 49 -7.40 -3.99 0.44
CA LEU A 49 -6.14 -4.54 -0.05
C LEU A 49 -5.96 -4.18 -1.51
N PHE A 50 -4.86 -3.50 -1.84
CA PHE A 50 -4.48 -3.15 -3.21
C PHE A 50 -3.23 -3.92 -3.60
N GLU A 51 -3.39 -4.81 -4.60
CA GLU A 51 -2.30 -5.66 -5.08
C GLU A 51 -2.40 -5.83 -6.60
N PRO A 52 -1.46 -5.28 -7.39
CA PRO A 52 -1.48 -5.43 -8.84
C PRO A 52 -1.18 -6.85 -9.30
N ASN A 53 -0.40 -7.64 -8.54
CA ASN A 53 -0.13 -9.04 -8.86
C ASN A 53 -1.36 -9.90 -8.59
N LYS A 54 -2.05 -10.30 -9.67
CA LYS A 54 -3.28 -11.08 -9.57
C LYS A 54 -3.12 -12.42 -8.82
N LYS A 55 -1.95 -13.05 -8.88
CA LYS A 55 -1.70 -14.32 -8.16
C LYS A 55 -1.65 -14.11 -6.65
N LEU A 56 -1.00 -13.02 -6.19
CA LEU A 56 -0.96 -12.65 -4.79
C LEU A 56 -2.33 -12.23 -4.27
N LEU A 57 -3.05 -11.44 -5.06
CA LEU A 57 -4.42 -11.05 -4.70
C LEU A 57 -5.33 -12.28 -4.57
N SER A 58 -5.28 -13.23 -5.52
CA SER A 58 -6.08 -14.45 -5.44
C SER A 58 -5.72 -15.31 -4.22
N PHE A 59 -4.46 -15.29 -3.79
CA PHE A 59 -4.06 -15.92 -2.54
C PHE A 59 -4.73 -15.26 -1.33
N THR A 60 -4.76 -13.93 -1.27
CA THR A 60 -5.40 -13.20 -0.16
C THR A 60 -6.94 -13.32 -0.21
N GLU A 61 -7.55 -13.39 -1.39
CA GLU A 61 -8.99 -13.67 -1.55
C GLU A 61 -9.37 -15.02 -0.92
N ILE A 62 -8.57 -16.06 -1.13
CA ILE A 62 -8.78 -17.38 -0.49
C ILE A 62 -8.52 -17.30 1.02
N LYS A 63 -7.42 -16.64 1.43
CA LYS A 63 -7.03 -16.48 2.83
C LYS A 63 -8.12 -15.82 3.67
N TYR A 64 -8.82 -14.84 3.10
CA TYR A 64 -9.84 -14.04 3.78
C TYR A 64 -11.26 -14.29 3.25
N GLU A 65 -11.55 -15.48 2.69
CA GLU A 65 -12.85 -15.78 2.06
C GLU A 65 -14.06 -15.59 2.99
N TYR A 66 -13.86 -15.75 4.31
CA TYR A 66 -14.89 -15.58 5.33
C TYR A 66 -14.80 -14.26 6.10
N ARG A 67 -14.08 -13.26 5.56
CA ARG A 67 -13.84 -11.96 6.17
C ARG A 67 -14.50 -10.85 5.34
N PRO A 68 -15.82 -10.59 5.53
CA PRO A 68 -16.56 -9.61 4.71
C PRO A 68 -16.07 -8.17 4.86
N GLU A 69 -15.34 -7.86 5.93
CA GLU A 69 -14.67 -6.57 6.15
C GLU A 69 -13.47 -6.35 5.22
N VAL A 70 -12.94 -7.40 4.57
CA VAL A 70 -11.81 -7.32 3.64
C VAL A 70 -12.31 -7.07 2.21
N LYS A 71 -11.80 -6.04 1.56
CA LYS A 71 -12.11 -5.67 0.18
C LYS A 71 -10.85 -5.80 -0.68
N PHE A 72 -10.95 -6.44 -1.84
CA PHE A 72 -9.82 -6.76 -2.72
C PHE A 72 -9.85 -5.91 -3.97
N HIS A 73 -8.70 -5.33 -4.34
CA HIS A 73 -8.55 -4.48 -5.51
C HIS A 73 -7.32 -4.91 -6.32
N ASN A 74 -7.53 -5.50 -7.52
CA ASN A 74 -6.43 -5.90 -8.40
C ASN A 74 -5.93 -4.69 -9.20
N ILE A 75 -5.37 -3.72 -8.52
CA ILE A 75 -4.80 -2.50 -9.07
C ILE A 75 -3.59 -2.06 -8.24
N GLY A 76 -2.67 -1.32 -8.87
CA GLY A 76 -1.68 -0.54 -8.15
C GLY A 76 -2.18 0.86 -7.81
N LEU A 77 -1.79 1.39 -6.66
CA LEU A 77 -2.04 2.80 -6.34
C LEU A 77 -0.85 3.65 -6.75
N MET A 78 -1.13 4.70 -7.52
CA MET A 78 -0.12 5.59 -8.11
C MET A 78 -0.66 7.02 -8.18
N ASN A 79 0.15 7.95 -8.70
CA ASN A 79 -0.25 9.35 -8.93
C ASN A 79 -1.01 9.59 -10.25
N GLU A 80 -1.40 8.53 -10.95
CA GLU A 80 -2.13 8.58 -12.22
C GLU A 80 -3.21 7.50 -12.31
N ASN A 81 -4.14 7.67 -13.27
CA ASN A 81 -5.11 6.64 -13.64
C ASN A 81 -4.74 6.11 -15.03
N GLY A 82 -4.61 4.79 -15.16
CA GLY A 82 -4.23 4.18 -16.43
C GLY A 82 -3.75 2.75 -16.25
N SER A 83 -2.72 2.40 -16.98
CA SER A 83 -2.05 1.11 -16.90
C SER A 83 -0.54 1.32 -16.96
N ARG A 84 0.21 0.52 -16.21
CA ARG A 84 1.68 0.56 -16.15
C ARG A 84 2.30 -0.82 -16.31
N GLU A 85 3.55 -0.85 -16.73
CA GLU A 85 4.38 -2.06 -16.66
C GLU A 85 4.68 -2.38 -15.19
N PHE A 86 4.56 -3.65 -14.85
CA PHE A 86 4.79 -4.18 -13.51
C PHE A 86 5.71 -5.38 -13.61
N TYR A 87 6.73 -5.44 -12.78
CA TYR A 87 7.80 -6.44 -12.79
C TYR A 87 7.69 -7.32 -11.57
N PHE A 88 7.82 -8.64 -11.73
CA PHE A 88 7.75 -9.61 -10.63
C PHE A 88 8.57 -10.88 -10.94
N PHE A 89 8.92 -11.62 -9.90
CA PHE A 89 9.67 -12.88 -9.99
C PHE A 89 8.79 -14.08 -9.69
N GLU A 90 8.69 -15.03 -10.64
CA GLU A 90 7.87 -16.24 -10.41
C GLU A 90 8.47 -17.21 -9.38
N ASN A 91 9.79 -17.23 -9.24
CA ASN A 91 10.50 -18.26 -8.48
C ASN A 91 10.77 -17.88 -7.01
N PHE A 92 10.50 -16.63 -6.59
CA PHE A 92 10.72 -16.14 -5.22
C PHE A 92 9.41 -15.98 -4.43
N ASN A 93 8.52 -16.95 -4.52
CA ASN A 93 7.19 -16.86 -3.91
C ASN A 93 6.40 -15.60 -4.29
N ASN A 94 6.79 -14.91 -5.37
CA ASN A 94 6.24 -13.65 -5.87
C ASN A 94 6.24 -12.51 -4.81
N GLU A 95 7.14 -12.52 -3.84
CA GLU A 95 7.17 -11.53 -2.75
C GLU A 95 7.80 -10.21 -3.18
N ILE A 96 8.64 -10.23 -4.22
CA ILE A 96 9.30 -9.03 -4.75
C ILE A 96 8.63 -8.67 -6.07
N SER A 97 7.97 -7.53 -6.10
CA SER A 97 7.36 -6.97 -7.32
C SER A 97 7.35 -5.45 -7.26
N SER A 98 7.55 -4.79 -8.41
CA SER A 98 7.69 -3.33 -8.48
C SER A 98 7.22 -2.78 -9.81
N PHE A 99 6.84 -1.49 -9.83
CA PHE A 99 6.64 -0.73 -11.05
C PHE A 99 7.96 -0.33 -11.74
N TYR A 100 9.09 -0.59 -11.10
CA TYR A 100 10.42 -0.24 -11.58
C TYR A 100 11.26 -1.49 -11.81
N ASN A 101 11.99 -1.49 -12.93
CA ASN A 101 12.97 -2.54 -13.18
C ASN A 101 14.09 -2.45 -12.14
N GLY A 102 14.42 -3.56 -11.50
CA GLY A 102 15.43 -3.66 -10.46
C GLY A 102 16.88 -3.40 -10.88
N GLY A 103 17.12 -3.14 -12.18
CA GLY A 103 18.46 -2.90 -12.70
C GLY A 103 19.39 -4.09 -12.45
N ASP A 104 20.66 -3.79 -12.16
CA ASP A 104 21.69 -4.83 -11.97
C ASP A 104 21.41 -5.78 -10.81
N GLU A 105 20.69 -5.34 -9.77
CA GLU A 105 20.33 -6.18 -8.63
C GLU A 105 19.39 -7.33 -9.02
N TRP A 106 18.61 -7.16 -10.09
CA TRP A 106 17.62 -8.13 -10.54
C TRP A 106 17.98 -8.84 -11.86
N ASN A 107 19.07 -8.43 -12.53
CA ASN A 107 19.45 -8.92 -13.86
C ASN A 107 19.73 -10.44 -13.93
N GLU A 108 20.08 -11.08 -12.83
CA GLU A 108 20.35 -12.53 -12.78
C GLU A 108 19.09 -13.37 -12.48
N LEU A 109 17.95 -12.71 -12.21
CA LEU A 109 16.72 -13.38 -11.82
C LEU A 109 15.71 -13.42 -12.98
N PRO A 110 14.96 -14.50 -13.17
CA PRO A 110 13.95 -14.61 -14.21
C PRO A 110 12.76 -13.69 -13.89
N MET A 111 12.87 -12.44 -14.33
CA MET A 111 11.86 -11.43 -14.15
C MET A 111 10.81 -11.52 -15.25
N LYS A 112 9.53 -11.46 -14.85
CA LYS A 112 8.41 -11.27 -15.74
C LYS A 112 7.88 -9.85 -15.69
N LYS A 113 7.22 -9.46 -16.79
CA LYS A 113 6.63 -8.16 -16.97
C LYS A 113 5.18 -8.33 -17.44
N GLU A 114 4.28 -7.65 -16.78
CA GLU A 114 2.86 -7.57 -17.15
C GLU A 114 2.40 -6.11 -17.17
N THR A 115 1.32 -5.84 -17.89
CA THR A 115 0.64 -4.55 -17.81
C THR A 115 -0.49 -4.68 -16.80
N VAL A 116 -0.49 -3.80 -15.79
CA VAL A 116 -1.49 -3.79 -14.73
C VAL A 116 -2.19 -2.43 -14.66
N ASP A 117 -3.42 -2.44 -14.18
CA ASP A 117 -4.15 -1.21 -13.93
C ASP A 117 -3.59 -0.44 -12.74
N VAL A 118 -3.53 0.90 -12.89
CA VAL A 118 -3.15 1.82 -11.81
C VAL A 118 -4.19 2.90 -11.62
N ARG A 119 -4.39 3.32 -10.39
CA ARG A 119 -5.35 4.37 -10.03
C ARG A 119 -4.78 5.28 -8.95
N LYS A 120 -5.23 6.55 -8.96
CA LYS A 120 -5.03 7.46 -7.85
C LYS A 120 -5.85 7.02 -6.65
N GLY A 121 -5.29 7.13 -5.46
CA GLY A 121 -6.02 6.87 -4.24
C GLY A 121 -7.26 7.78 -4.08
N ASP A 122 -7.13 9.06 -4.45
CA ASP A 122 -8.27 10.00 -4.48
C ASP A 122 -9.41 9.51 -5.37
N TRP A 123 -9.09 8.96 -6.56
CA TRP A 123 -10.10 8.39 -7.47
C TRP A 123 -10.82 7.18 -6.85
N ILE A 124 -10.06 6.32 -6.15
CA ILE A 124 -10.63 5.16 -5.44
C ILE A 124 -11.58 5.64 -4.34
N CYS A 125 -11.17 6.61 -3.52
CA CYS A 125 -11.98 7.16 -2.45
C CYS A 125 -13.29 7.76 -2.99
N ASP A 126 -13.23 8.55 -4.06
CA ASP A 126 -14.41 9.15 -4.70
C ASP A 126 -15.36 8.05 -5.23
N ARG A 127 -14.83 7.00 -5.88
CA ARG A 127 -15.62 5.90 -6.45
C ARG A 127 -16.28 5.01 -5.41
N LEU A 128 -15.57 4.70 -4.33
CA LEU A 128 -16.07 3.87 -3.21
C LEU A 128 -16.83 4.68 -2.16
N LYS A 129 -16.91 6.03 -2.32
CA LYS A 129 -17.52 6.97 -1.37
C LYS A 129 -16.87 6.92 0.01
N ILE A 130 -15.55 6.74 0.04
CA ILE A 130 -14.75 6.74 1.25
C ILE A 130 -14.38 8.20 1.56
N ASN A 131 -14.90 8.71 2.66
CA ASN A 131 -14.70 10.11 3.06
C ASN A 131 -13.50 10.30 4.00
N ARG A 132 -12.96 9.22 4.57
CA ARG A 132 -11.82 9.23 5.49
C ARG A 132 -11.11 7.89 5.41
N ILE A 133 -9.79 7.93 5.50
CA ILE A 133 -8.91 6.78 5.74
C ILE A 133 -8.29 6.98 7.11
N ASP A 134 -8.47 6.04 8.01
CA ASP A 134 -7.89 6.13 9.36
C ASP A 134 -6.45 5.68 9.37
N TYR A 135 -6.10 4.67 8.54
CA TYR A 135 -4.74 4.20 8.37
C TYR A 135 -4.44 3.86 6.90
N LEU A 136 -3.47 4.53 6.33
CA LEU A 136 -2.93 4.28 4.99
C LEU A 136 -1.52 3.70 5.14
N LYS A 137 -1.35 2.41 4.82
CA LYS A 137 -0.03 1.78 4.68
C LYS A 137 0.35 1.78 3.20
N ILE A 138 1.57 2.18 2.89
CA ILE A 138 2.15 2.15 1.54
C ILE A 138 3.47 1.39 1.59
N ASP A 139 3.56 0.36 0.74
CA ASP A 139 4.72 -0.49 0.57
C ASP A 139 4.67 -1.02 -0.88
N ALA A 140 5.13 -0.18 -1.79
CA ALA A 140 4.99 -0.37 -3.24
C ALA A 140 6.34 -0.59 -3.93
N GLU A 141 7.35 -1.02 -3.16
CA GLU A 141 8.68 -1.44 -3.65
C GLU A 141 9.29 -0.42 -4.64
N GLY A 142 9.31 0.86 -4.21
CA GLY A 142 9.83 1.99 -4.97
C GLY A 142 8.77 2.90 -5.59
N GLY A 143 7.51 2.47 -5.68
CA GLY A 143 6.37 3.29 -6.12
C GLY A 143 5.71 4.11 -5.00
N ASP A 144 6.28 4.09 -3.80
CA ASP A 144 5.66 4.59 -2.57
C ASP A 144 5.33 6.09 -2.61
N CYS A 145 6.26 6.91 -3.09
CA CYS A 145 6.02 8.35 -3.23
C CYS A 145 4.94 8.65 -4.26
N GLU A 146 4.90 7.93 -5.39
CA GLU A 146 3.85 8.12 -6.39
C GLU A 146 2.49 7.67 -5.84
N ALA A 147 2.45 6.55 -5.10
CA ALA A 147 1.23 6.10 -4.43
C ALA A 147 0.73 7.17 -3.45
N LEU A 148 1.62 7.74 -2.62
CA LEU A 148 1.27 8.83 -1.69
C LEU A 148 0.72 10.05 -2.43
N LEU A 149 1.38 10.48 -3.52
CA LEU A 149 0.92 11.62 -4.33
C LEU A 149 -0.44 11.36 -5.00
N GLY A 150 -0.84 10.11 -5.15
CA GLY A 150 -2.18 9.72 -5.58
C GLY A 150 -3.30 10.09 -4.59
N PHE A 151 -2.97 10.45 -3.35
CA PHE A 151 -3.89 10.86 -2.28
C PHE A 151 -3.83 12.37 -1.98
N GLU A 152 -3.36 13.21 -2.90
CA GLU A 152 -3.11 14.63 -2.65
C GLU A 152 -4.37 15.38 -2.17
N LYS A 153 -5.56 15.09 -2.73
CA LYS A 153 -6.83 15.69 -2.29
C LYS A 153 -7.19 15.23 -0.87
N MET A 154 -7.13 13.93 -0.59
CA MET A 154 -7.43 13.38 0.74
C MET A 154 -6.48 13.95 1.80
N MET A 155 -5.18 14.10 1.49
CA MET A 155 -4.22 14.72 2.39
C MET A 155 -4.52 16.20 2.61
N SER A 156 -4.80 16.97 1.54
CA SER A 156 -5.10 18.41 1.65
C SER A 156 -6.36 18.72 2.44
N GLU A 157 -7.29 17.78 2.47
CA GLU A 157 -8.54 17.87 3.22
C GLU A 157 -8.44 17.24 4.63
N TYR A 158 -7.24 16.83 5.06
CA TYR A 158 -6.98 16.15 6.35
C TYR A 158 -7.85 14.89 6.57
N LYS A 159 -8.11 14.16 5.50
CA LYS A 159 -8.95 12.96 5.50
C LYS A 159 -8.18 11.66 5.68
N ILE A 160 -6.86 11.71 5.86
CA ILE A 160 -6.05 10.55 6.21
C ILE A 160 -5.49 10.75 7.61
N GLY A 161 -5.79 9.84 8.52
CA GLY A 161 -5.39 9.94 9.92
C GLY A 161 -3.91 9.60 10.13
N ILE A 162 -3.51 8.42 9.71
CA ILE A 162 -2.15 7.88 9.87
C ILE A 162 -1.66 7.42 8.50
N ILE A 163 -0.41 7.74 8.18
CA ILE A 163 0.28 7.28 6.97
C ILE A 163 1.55 6.56 7.40
N GLN A 164 1.65 5.28 7.06
CA GLN A 164 2.86 4.46 7.19
C GLN A 164 3.43 4.24 5.80
N ILE A 165 4.71 4.52 5.62
CA ILE A 165 5.40 4.31 4.34
C ILE A 165 6.69 3.53 4.62
N GLU A 166 6.94 2.50 3.81
CA GLU A 166 8.22 1.84 3.82
C GLU A 166 9.25 2.70 3.09
N TYR A 167 10.36 3.03 3.77
CA TYR A 167 11.50 3.70 3.14
C TYR A 167 12.55 2.67 2.71
N SER A 168 12.79 2.60 1.41
CA SER A 168 13.81 1.72 0.86
C SER A 168 14.69 2.44 -0.18
N HIS A 169 15.85 1.85 -0.48
CA HIS A 169 16.73 2.34 -1.55
C HIS A 169 16.07 2.27 -2.95
N HIS A 170 14.98 1.52 -3.09
CA HIS A 170 14.21 1.40 -4.33
C HIS A 170 13.57 2.73 -4.77
N TRP A 171 13.37 3.69 -3.86
CA TRP A 171 12.83 5.02 -4.17
C TRP A 171 13.69 5.78 -5.20
N SER A 172 15.01 5.56 -5.21
CA SER A 172 15.91 6.17 -6.19
C SER A 172 15.57 5.80 -7.64
N ARG A 173 14.95 4.65 -7.88
CA ARG A 173 14.51 4.20 -9.21
C ARG A 173 13.36 5.04 -9.75
N ALA A 174 12.52 5.54 -8.87
CA ALA A 174 11.43 6.48 -9.17
C ALA A 174 11.89 7.95 -9.14
N ASN A 175 13.20 8.21 -8.95
CA ASN A 175 13.78 9.54 -8.75
C ASN A 175 13.21 10.27 -7.52
N TYR A 176 12.83 9.56 -6.48
CA TYR A 176 12.41 10.09 -5.20
C TYR A 176 13.43 9.83 -4.11
N SER A 177 13.40 10.67 -3.09
CA SER A 177 14.24 10.61 -1.91
C SER A 177 13.41 10.82 -0.63
N PHE A 178 14.00 10.57 0.52
CA PHE A 178 13.34 10.87 1.80
C PHE A 178 13.02 12.37 1.97
N LEU A 179 13.80 13.26 1.32
CA LEU A 179 13.51 14.70 1.35
C LEU A 179 12.23 15.05 0.59
N ASP A 180 11.90 14.31 -0.47
CA ASP A 180 10.65 14.51 -1.20
C ASP A 180 9.45 14.13 -0.32
N LEU A 181 9.54 13.03 0.43
CA LEU A 181 8.53 12.66 1.42
C LEU A 181 8.35 13.75 2.49
N ILE A 182 9.45 14.28 3.05
CA ILE A 182 9.40 15.39 4.01
C ILE A 182 8.70 16.59 3.39
N GLY A 183 8.98 16.90 2.12
CA GLY A 183 8.32 17.98 1.37
C GLY A 183 6.81 17.78 1.28
N VAL A 184 6.36 16.58 0.93
CA VAL A 184 4.94 16.22 0.86
C VAL A 184 4.28 16.30 2.24
N ALA A 185 4.90 15.73 3.27
CA ALA A 185 4.38 15.77 4.64
C ALA A 185 4.19 17.20 5.13
N ASN A 186 5.22 18.06 4.97
CA ASN A 186 5.17 19.46 5.37
C ASN A 186 4.11 20.25 4.59
N LYS A 187 4.00 20.03 3.27
CA LYS A 187 2.98 20.69 2.42
C LYS A 187 1.57 20.45 2.94
N HIS A 188 1.29 19.25 3.44
CA HIS A 188 -0.02 18.84 3.91
C HIS A 188 -0.18 18.84 5.44
N GLY A 189 0.82 19.34 6.19
CA GLY A 189 0.76 19.48 7.65
C GLY A 189 0.89 18.19 8.44
N TYR A 190 1.41 17.12 7.83
CA TYR A 190 1.73 15.87 8.52
C TYR A 190 3.03 15.98 9.31
N LYS A 191 3.07 15.32 10.47
CA LYS A 191 4.30 15.18 11.28
C LYS A 191 4.91 13.82 10.97
N ILE A 192 6.23 13.78 10.85
CA ILE A 192 6.99 12.54 10.68
C ILE A 192 7.54 12.13 12.04
N SER A 193 7.37 10.86 12.38
CA SER A 193 7.85 10.26 13.64
C SER A 193 8.62 8.97 13.37
#